data_b0586fb5210f085d184eb4964e9268fe
#
_entry.id   b0586fb5210f085d184eb4964e9268fe
#
_cell.length_a   1.000
_cell.length_b   1.000
_cell.length_c   1.000
_cell.angle_alpha   90.00
_cell.angle_beta   90.00
_cell.angle_gamma   90.00
#
_symmetry.space_group_name_H-M   'P 1'
#
loop_
_entity.id
_entity.type
_entity.pdbx_description
1 polymer ?
#
loop_
_entity_poly.entity_id
_entity_poly.type
_entity_poly.pdbx_seq_one_letter_code
_entity_poly.pdbx_strand_id
1 'polypeptide(L)'
;MNERPLVAFTLLSQTAVGAFLTLGALDLWTRTLAGDSVARALTDDLLLAIGPVVGLALLSSFLHLGTPRNAWRAAANFRTSWLSREIVCALLFAGTGATFAVLRWSGVGPAGLRSLLALAATLSGVALVYAEARVYRLRTVPRWDTPLTTVSFFATALLLGPLAVGTGLVLLPSLPVELVRGPLRWIALVAAAGFGAEIAAAGRGTLHGARRLLLVAGIALCVVLLLSGAGFAPALVATFAVALAAQVLGRYLFYVDGLRREL
;
A
#
# COMPACT_ATOMS: atom_id res chain seq x y z
N MET A 1 17.40 -3.94 18.24
CA MET A 1 16.97 -2.90 17.26
C MET A 1 15.50 -2.59 17.50
N ASN A 2 15.10 -1.32 17.39
CA ASN A 2 13.67 -0.99 17.47
C ASN A 2 13.05 -1.20 16.08
N GLU A 3 12.31 -2.29 15.90
CA GLU A 3 11.75 -2.70 14.59
C GLU A 3 10.48 -1.95 14.21
N ARG A 4 9.88 -1.23 15.17
CA ARG A 4 8.62 -0.49 14.97
C ARG A 4 8.67 0.52 13.82
N PRO A 5 9.73 1.34 13.65
CA PRO A 5 9.81 2.26 12.53
C PRO A 5 9.90 1.56 11.16
N LEU A 6 10.55 0.38 11.09
CA LEU A 6 10.63 -0.42 9.86
C LEU A 6 9.26 -1.01 9.48
N VAL A 7 8.53 -1.52 10.49
CA VAL A 7 7.13 -1.98 10.29
C VAL A 7 6.27 -0.83 9.78
N ALA A 8 6.36 0.35 10.40
CA ALA A 8 5.59 1.51 10.00
C ALA A 8 5.94 1.96 8.58
N PHE A 9 7.24 2.10 8.25
CA PHE A 9 7.69 2.48 6.92
C PHE A 9 7.15 1.54 5.84
N THR A 10 7.37 0.24 5.98
CA THR A 10 6.97 -0.73 4.95
C THR A 10 5.45 -0.84 4.79
N LEU A 11 4.67 -0.74 5.86
CA LEU A 11 3.21 -0.78 5.76
C LEU A 11 2.63 0.51 5.16
N LEU A 12 3.14 1.68 5.57
CA LEU A 12 2.66 2.96 5.06
C LEU A 12 3.04 3.18 3.60
N SER A 13 4.28 2.87 3.20
CA SER A 13 4.72 2.98 1.81
C SER A 13 3.94 2.04 0.88
N GLN A 14 3.75 0.78 1.27
CA GLN A 14 2.97 -0.18 0.50
C GLN A 14 1.50 0.21 0.41
N THR A 15 0.92 0.73 1.51
CA THR A 15 -0.45 1.27 1.50
C THR A 15 -0.57 2.45 0.53
N ALA A 16 0.38 3.38 0.57
CA ALA A 16 0.39 4.55 -0.30
C ALA A 16 0.54 4.16 -1.79
N VAL A 17 1.45 3.23 -2.10
CA VAL A 17 1.62 2.72 -3.48
C VAL A 17 0.35 2.01 -3.94
N GLY A 18 -0.20 1.10 -3.13
CA GLY A 18 -1.43 0.39 -3.45
C GLY A 18 -2.62 1.33 -3.63
N ALA A 19 -2.75 2.36 -2.80
CA ALA A 19 -3.78 3.38 -2.93
C ALA A 19 -3.62 4.19 -4.24
N PHE A 20 -2.40 4.59 -4.57
CA PHE A 20 -2.11 5.31 -5.81
C PHE A 20 -2.49 4.49 -7.05
N LEU A 21 -2.12 3.21 -7.08
CA LEU A 21 -2.48 2.29 -8.17
C LEU A 21 -4.00 2.08 -8.27
N THR A 22 -4.66 1.94 -7.13
CA THR A 22 -6.12 1.80 -7.06
C THR A 22 -6.84 3.03 -7.58
N LEU A 23 -6.40 4.22 -7.16
CA LEU A 23 -6.98 5.47 -7.64
C LEU A 23 -6.73 5.68 -9.13
N GLY A 24 -5.55 5.31 -9.65
CA GLY A 24 -5.28 5.35 -11.08
C GLY A 24 -6.20 4.43 -11.89
N ALA A 25 -6.41 3.19 -11.43
CA ALA A 25 -7.34 2.25 -12.06
C ALA A 25 -8.80 2.74 -11.98
N LEU A 26 -9.20 3.27 -10.81
CA LEU A 26 -10.54 3.83 -10.59
C LEU A 26 -10.79 5.05 -11.48
N ASP A 27 -9.80 5.94 -11.58
CA ASP A 27 -9.88 7.12 -12.44
C ASP A 27 -10.08 6.73 -13.92
N LEU A 28 -9.25 5.81 -14.41
CA LEU A 28 -9.35 5.33 -15.79
C LEU A 28 -10.72 4.68 -16.05
N TRP A 29 -11.15 3.79 -15.18
CA TRP A 29 -12.43 3.11 -15.29
C TRP A 29 -13.61 4.09 -15.25
N THR A 30 -13.60 5.04 -14.31
CA THR A 30 -14.69 6.01 -14.16
C THR A 30 -14.75 6.99 -15.33
N ARG A 31 -13.59 7.44 -15.86
CA ARG A 31 -13.54 8.28 -17.06
C ARG A 31 -14.22 7.64 -18.25
N THR A 32 -14.02 6.35 -18.46
CA THR A 32 -14.59 5.63 -19.60
C THR A 32 -16.10 5.45 -19.49
N LEU A 33 -16.65 5.34 -18.27
CA LEU A 33 -18.05 5.05 -18.03
C LEU A 33 -18.91 6.30 -17.74
N ALA A 34 -18.37 7.25 -17.00
CA ALA A 34 -19.11 8.37 -16.44
C ALA A 34 -18.48 9.75 -16.72
N GLY A 35 -17.33 9.79 -17.40
CA GLY A 35 -16.65 11.03 -17.79
C GLY A 35 -15.66 11.59 -16.77
N ASP A 36 -14.91 12.61 -17.21
CA ASP A 36 -13.78 13.17 -16.45
C ASP A 36 -14.19 13.86 -15.14
N SER A 37 -15.32 14.55 -15.12
CA SER A 37 -15.81 15.26 -13.93
C SER A 37 -16.13 14.31 -12.77
N VAL A 38 -16.77 13.19 -13.07
CA VAL A 38 -17.09 12.16 -12.06
C VAL A 38 -15.81 11.47 -11.58
N ALA A 39 -14.88 11.15 -12.49
CA ALA A 39 -13.61 10.56 -12.13
C ALA A 39 -12.82 11.47 -11.16
N ARG A 40 -12.76 12.77 -11.42
CA ARG A 40 -12.12 13.76 -10.55
C ARG A 40 -12.78 13.82 -9.17
N ALA A 41 -14.10 13.90 -9.12
CA ALA A 41 -14.84 13.95 -7.86
C ALA A 41 -14.57 12.73 -6.96
N LEU A 42 -14.32 11.56 -7.57
CA LEU A 42 -14.00 10.32 -6.83
C LEU A 42 -12.56 10.23 -6.38
N THR A 43 -11.61 10.83 -7.11
CA THR A 43 -10.19 10.48 -6.95
C THR A 43 -9.30 11.62 -6.48
N ASP A 44 -9.62 12.90 -6.78
CA ASP A 44 -8.66 13.98 -6.60
C ASP A 44 -8.31 14.27 -5.12
N ASP A 45 -9.31 14.30 -4.24
CA ASP A 45 -9.09 14.51 -2.80
C ASP A 45 -8.35 13.32 -2.16
N LEU A 46 -8.66 12.10 -2.59
CA LEU A 46 -7.98 10.90 -2.11
C LEU A 46 -6.54 10.80 -2.59
N LEU A 47 -6.25 11.30 -3.81
CA LEU A 47 -4.86 11.42 -4.29
C LEU A 47 -4.04 12.36 -3.42
N LEU A 48 -4.60 13.50 -3.01
CA LEU A 48 -3.92 14.42 -2.07
C LEU A 48 -3.69 13.76 -0.72
N ALA A 49 -4.63 12.95 -0.22
CA ALA A 49 -4.51 12.24 1.06
C ALA A 49 -3.37 11.21 1.09
N ILE A 50 -2.88 10.74 -0.06
CA ILE A 50 -1.69 9.88 -0.13
C ILE A 50 -0.43 10.62 0.34
N GLY A 51 -0.31 11.93 0.08
CA GLY A 51 0.86 12.73 0.43
C GLY A 51 1.24 12.63 1.91
N PRO A 52 0.34 12.92 2.87
CA PRO A 52 0.58 12.71 4.30
C PRO A 52 1.00 11.28 4.66
N VAL A 53 0.41 10.26 4.05
CA VAL A 53 0.78 8.85 4.31
C VAL A 53 2.22 8.58 3.89
N VAL A 54 2.63 9.05 2.70
CA VAL A 54 4.02 8.96 2.23
C VAL A 54 4.95 9.75 3.12
N GLY A 55 4.55 10.95 3.56
CA GLY A 55 5.31 11.77 4.50
C GLY A 55 5.57 11.03 5.81
N LEU A 56 4.55 10.39 6.39
CA LEU A 56 4.68 9.58 7.60
C LEU A 56 5.56 8.33 7.38
N ALA A 57 5.47 7.69 6.20
CA ALA A 57 6.36 6.60 5.85
C ALA A 57 7.83 7.05 5.84
N LEU A 58 8.13 8.14 5.14
CA LEU A 58 9.50 8.70 5.09
C LEU A 58 10.00 9.11 6.47
N LEU A 59 9.17 9.77 7.29
CA LEU A 59 9.53 10.12 8.68
C LEU A 59 9.85 8.88 9.50
N SER A 60 9.05 7.81 9.36
CA SER A 60 9.31 6.53 10.04
C SER A 60 10.66 5.94 9.61
N SER A 61 11.02 6.08 8.34
CA SER A 61 12.33 5.66 7.82
C SER A 61 13.47 6.44 8.47
N PHE A 62 13.33 7.74 8.68
CA PHE A 62 14.36 8.55 9.35
C PHE A 62 14.55 8.21 10.82
N LEU A 63 13.49 7.79 11.52
CA LEU A 63 13.56 7.50 12.96
C LEU A 63 14.43 6.30 13.33
N HIS A 64 14.74 5.41 12.40
CA HIS A 64 15.62 4.27 12.65
C HIS A 64 17.05 4.45 12.12
N LEU A 65 17.35 5.55 11.43
CA LEU A 65 18.70 5.86 10.99
C LEU A 65 19.56 6.29 12.19
N GLY A 66 20.63 5.55 12.47
CA GLY A 66 21.59 5.89 13.52
C GLY A 66 22.31 7.24 13.28
N THR A 67 22.45 7.64 12.01
CA THR A 67 23.09 8.91 11.60
C THR A 67 22.33 9.57 10.46
N PRO A 68 21.21 10.29 10.75
CA PRO A 68 20.36 10.90 9.72
C PRO A 68 21.09 11.86 8.78
N ARG A 69 22.16 12.54 9.28
CA ARG A 69 22.99 13.46 8.49
C ARG A 69 23.71 12.79 7.31
N ASN A 70 23.91 11.47 7.38
CA ASN A 70 24.58 10.68 6.33
C ASN A 70 23.58 9.92 5.45
N ALA A 71 22.28 10.16 5.55
CA ALA A 71 21.23 9.47 4.78
C ALA A 71 21.45 9.56 3.26
N TRP A 72 21.99 10.68 2.76
CA TRP A 72 22.30 10.87 1.34
C TRP A 72 23.37 9.88 0.83
N ARG A 73 24.31 9.43 1.69
CA ARG A 73 25.32 8.41 1.33
C ARG A 73 24.69 7.04 1.13
N ALA A 74 23.59 6.76 1.86
CA ALA A 74 22.85 5.53 1.68
C ALA A 74 22.21 5.44 0.28
N ALA A 75 21.82 6.57 -0.32
CA ALA A 75 21.29 6.65 -1.69
C ALA A 75 22.38 6.51 -2.77
N ALA A 76 23.65 6.79 -2.45
CA ALA A 76 24.73 6.89 -3.45
C ALA A 76 25.09 5.52 -4.10
N ASN A 77 24.87 4.40 -3.41
CA ASN A 77 25.22 3.06 -3.88
C ASN A 77 24.12 2.37 -4.71
N PHE A 78 23.40 3.14 -5.52
CA PHE A 78 22.23 2.67 -6.30
C PHE A 78 22.52 1.42 -7.16
N ARG A 79 23.73 1.27 -7.68
CA ARG A 79 24.09 0.14 -8.55
C ARG A 79 24.20 -1.19 -7.81
N THR A 80 24.60 -1.19 -6.54
CA THR A 80 24.95 -2.40 -5.79
C THR A 80 24.03 -2.68 -4.60
N SER A 81 23.40 -1.65 -4.01
CA SER A 81 22.59 -1.75 -2.79
C SER A 81 21.09 -1.67 -3.06
N TRP A 82 20.35 -2.66 -2.60
CA TRP A 82 18.88 -2.64 -2.63
C TRP A 82 18.30 -1.56 -1.73
N LEU A 83 18.92 -1.28 -0.60
CA LEU A 83 18.55 -0.17 0.29
C LEU A 83 18.67 1.19 -0.43
N SER A 84 19.74 1.41 -1.22
CA SER A 84 19.88 2.64 -2.01
C SER A 84 18.78 2.76 -3.06
N ARG A 85 18.41 1.65 -3.71
CA ARG A 85 17.30 1.62 -4.68
C ARG A 85 15.97 1.91 -4.02
N GLU A 86 15.70 1.35 -2.84
CA GLU A 86 14.52 1.63 -2.03
C GLU A 86 14.39 3.13 -1.74
N ILE A 87 15.46 3.77 -1.23
CA ILE A 87 15.48 5.21 -0.93
C ILE A 87 15.20 6.04 -2.18
N VAL A 88 15.86 5.74 -3.30
CA VAL A 88 15.66 6.48 -4.55
C VAL A 88 14.24 6.30 -5.07
N CYS A 89 13.71 5.07 -5.08
CA CYS A 89 12.34 4.80 -5.51
C CYS A 89 11.31 5.50 -4.60
N ALA A 90 11.54 5.52 -3.28
CA ALA A 90 10.67 6.21 -2.33
C ALA A 90 10.63 7.73 -2.59
N LEU A 91 11.78 8.35 -2.81
CA LEU A 91 11.86 9.78 -3.13
C LEU A 91 11.24 10.11 -4.50
N LEU A 92 11.45 9.27 -5.50
CA LEU A 92 10.83 9.43 -6.83
C LEU A 92 9.32 9.28 -6.75
N PHE A 93 8.82 8.26 -6.05
CA PHE A 93 7.37 8.07 -5.84
C PHE A 93 6.75 9.25 -5.10
N ALA A 94 7.38 9.69 -4.01
CA ALA A 94 6.92 10.85 -3.23
C ALA A 94 6.88 12.13 -4.07
N GLY A 95 7.97 12.45 -4.77
CA GLY A 95 8.08 13.66 -5.58
C GLY A 95 7.14 13.68 -6.78
N THR A 96 7.16 12.61 -7.61
CA THR A 96 6.33 12.54 -8.81
C THR A 96 4.84 12.37 -8.47
N GLY A 97 4.52 11.57 -7.44
CA GLY A 97 3.15 11.37 -6.97
C GLY A 97 2.54 12.63 -6.36
N ALA A 98 3.26 13.33 -5.49
CA ALA A 98 2.80 14.59 -4.91
C ALA A 98 2.62 15.68 -5.98
N THR A 99 3.58 15.83 -6.90
CA THR A 99 3.47 16.80 -8.00
C THR A 99 2.27 16.47 -8.88
N PHE A 100 2.07 15.20 -9.25
CA PHE A 100 0.90 14.76 -10.00
C PHE A 100 -0.41 15.09 -9.28
N ALA A 101 -0.51 14.77 -7.99
CA ALA A 101 -1.72 15.00 -7.20
C ALA A 101 -2.07 16.50 -7.14
N VAL A 102 -1.08 17.36 -6.88
CA VAL A 102 -1.27 18.81 -6.81
C VAL A 102 -1.66 19.40 -8.17
N LEU A 103 -0.97 19.04 -9.26
CA LEU A 103 -1.30 19.53 -10.61
C LEU A 103 -2.69 19.06 -11.06
N ARG A 104 -3.08 17.87 -10.67
CA ARG A 104 -4.38 17.32 -10.99
C ARG A 104 -5.49 18.02 -10.21
N TRP A 105 -5.34 18.15 -8.90
CA TRP A 105 -6.28 18.81 -8.01
C TRP A 105 -6.49 20.29 -8.37
N SER A 106 -5.39 21.01 -8.65
CA SER A 106 -5.45 22.42 -9.06
C SER A 106 -5.92 22.65 -10.49
N GLY A 107 -5.97 21.59 -11.32
CA GLY A 107 -6.29 21.70 -12.74
C GLY A 107 -5.20 22.35 -13.59
N VAL A 108 -4.04 22.65 -13.01
CA VAL A 108 -2.91 23.36 -13.66
C VAL A 108 -2.03 22.39 -14.44
N GLY A 109 -1.35 22.90 -15.46
CA GLY A 109 -0.35 22.19 -16.27
C GLY A 109 -0.93 21.37 -17.43
N PRO A 110 -0.10 21.06 -18.43
CA PRO A 110 -0.52 20.32 -19.61
C PRO A 110 -0.85 18.86 -19.28
N ALA A 111 -1.82 18.28 -20.01
CA ALA A 111 -2.24 16.89 -19.81
C ALA A 111 -1.08 15.90 -19.95
N GLY A 112 -0.19 16.10 -20.91
CA GLY A 112 0.98 15.26 -21.15
C GLY A 112 1.93 15.21 -19.93
N LEU A 113 2.17 16.34 -19.27
CA LEU A 113 2.98 16.38 -18.04
C LEU A 113 2.33 15.57 -16.91
N ARG A 114 1.01 15.73 -16.72
CA ARG A 114 0.27 14.97 -15.71
C ARG A 114 0.34 13.46 -15.98
N SER A 115 0.19 13.06 -17.24
CA SER A 115 0.30 11.64 -17.62
C SER A 115 1.71 11.09 -17.39
N LEU A 116 2.75 11.87 -17.72
CA LEU A 116 4.14 11.47 -17.47
C LEU A 116 4.43 11.31 -15.98
N LEU A 117 3.97 12.26 -15.16
CA LEU A 117 4.13 12.18 -13.70
C LEU A 117 3.36 11.00 -13.09
N ALA A 118 2.14 10.72 -13.56
CA ALA A 118 1.38 9.55 -13.13
C ALA A 118 2.10 8.24 -13.47
N LEU A 119 2.66 8.14 -14.69
CA LEU A 119 3.45 6.98 -15.11
C LEU A 119 4.73 6.86 -14.28
N ALA A 120 5.46 7.94 -14.05
CA ALA A 120 6.68 7.95 -13.25
C ALA A 120 6.38 7.55 -11.79
N ALA A 121 5.30 8.05 -11.19
CA ALA A 121 4.85 7.64 -9.86
C ALA A 121 4.45 6.17 -9.81
N THR A 122 3.72 5.67 -10.81
CA THR A 122 3.36 4.25 -10.92
C THR A 122 4.60 3.37 -10.95
N LEU A 123 5.54 3.65 -11.86
CA LEU A 123 6.74 2.84 -12.03
C LEU A 123 7.65 2.90 -10.79
N SER A 124 7.86 4.09 -10.22
CA SER A 124 8.67 4.24 -9.01
C SER A 124 8.02 3.62 -7.78
N GLY A 125 6.69 3.67 -7.66
CA GLY A 125 5.94 3.01 -6.59
C GLY A 125 6.04 1.48 -6.66
N VAL A 126 5.84 0.88 -7.84
CA VAL A 126 6.02 -0.56 -8.05
C VAL A 126 7.48 -0.97 -7.78
N ALA A 127 8.45 -0.19 -8.26
CA ALA A 127 9.86 -0.42 -8.01
C ALA A 127 10.22 -0.28 -6.52
N LEU A 128 9.56 0.63 -5.77
CA LEU A 128 9.72 0.77 -4.32
C LEU A 128 9.31 -0.50 -3.60
N VAL A 129 8.10 -1.02 -3.83
CA VAL A 129 7.62 -2.26 -3.18
C VAL A 129 8.53 -3.44 -3.50
N TYR A 130 9.02 -3.52 -4.75
CA TYR A 130 9.98 -4.55 -5.15
C TYR A 130 11.32 -4.37 -4.43
N ALA A 131 11.86 -3.15 -4.35
CA ALA A 131 13.13 -2.87 -3.67
C ALA A 131 13.04 -3.19 -2.17
N GLU A 132 11.94 -2.80 -1.49
CA GLU A 132 11.65 -3.18 -0.11
C GLU A 132 11.73 -4.70 0.09
N ALA A 133 11.04 -5.47 -0.76
CA ALA A 133 11.09 -6.93 -0.68
C ALA A 133 12.51 -7.48 -0.89
N ARG A 134 13.31 -6.86 -1.78
CA ARG A 134 14.69 -7.28 -2.09
C ARG A 134 15.68 -6.94 -0.97
N VAL A 135 15.46 -5.87 -0.20
CA VAL A 135 16.26 -5.52 0.98
C VAL A 135 16.27 -6.68 2.00
N TYR A 136 15.12 -7.34 2.17
CA TYR A 136 14.97 -8.44 3.14
C TYR A 136 15.31 -9.81 2.57
N ARG A 137 15.47 -9.98 1.26
CA ARG A 137 15.87 -11.26 0.67
C ARG A 137 17.39 -11.48 0.81
N LEU A 138 17.78 -11.87 2.03
CA LEU A 138 19.16 -12.10 2.41
C LEU A 138 19.46 -13.61 2.46
N ARG A 139 20.49 -14.06 1.75
CA ARG A 139 20.95 -15.46 1.78
C ARG A 139 21.32 -15.96 3.18
N THR A 140 21.74 -15.05 4.07
CA THR A 140 22.05 -15.34 5.46
C THR A 140 20.81 -15.64 6.30
N VAL A 141 19.62 -15.25 5.87
CA VAL A 141 18.34 -15.50 6.53
C VAL A 141 17.42 -16.29 5.57
N PRO A 142 17.52 -17.62 5.49
CA PRO A 142 16.79 -18.44 4.50
C PRO A 142 15.27 -18.26 4.51
N ARG A 143 14.68 -17.92 5.67
CA ARG A 143 13.23 -17.64 5.78
C ARG A 143 12.82 -16.39 5.05
N TRP A 144 13.70 -15.42 4.90
CA TRP A 144 13.45 -14.19 4.16
C TRP A 144 13.78 -14.32 2.68
N ASP A 145 14.76 -15.17 2.32
CA ASP A 145 15.19 -15.34 0.92
C ASP A 145 14.28 -16.32 0.16
N THR A 146 13.01 -15.99 0.10
CA THR A 146 12.01 -16.75 -0.65
C THR A 146 11.21 -15.85 -1.59
N PRO A 147 10.69 -16.37 -2.72
CA PRO A 147 9.76 -15.63 -3.57
C PRO A 147 8.51 -15.17 -2.82
N LEU A 148 8.08 -15.91 -1.78
CA LEU A 148 6.92 -15.55 -0.96
C LEU A 148 7.10 -14.23 -0.22
N THR A 149 8.33 -13.83 0.13
CA THR A 149 8.61 -12.50 0.66
C THR A 149 8.18 -11.42 -0.31
N THR A 150 8.56 -11.54 -1.58
CA THR A 150 8.13 -10.59 -2.61
C THR A 150 6.61 -10.61 -2.81
N VAL A 151 6.01 -11.80 -2.86
CA VAL A 151 4.55 -11.95 -2.97
C VAL A 151 3.83 -11.25 -1.81
N SER A 152 4.26 -11.46 -0.56
CA SER A 152 3.66 -10.84 0.62
C SER A 152 3.76 -9.30 0.59
N PHE A 153 4.88 -8.72 0.13
CA PHE A 153 5.04 -7.28 0.04
C PHE A 153 4.06 -6.66 -0.97
N PHE A 154 3.93 -7.27 -2.15
CA PHE A 154 2.92 -6.84 -3.14
C PHE A 154 1.49 -7.12 -2.67
N ALA A 155 1.23 -8.25 -2.03
CA ALA A 155 -0.07 -8.58 -1.46
C ALA A 155 -0.49 -7.55 -0.40
N THR A 156 0.43 -7.08 0.45
CA THR A 156 0.16 -6.00 1.41
C THR A 156 -0.29 -4.72 0.70
N ALA A 157 0.40 -4.31 -0.38
CA ALA A 157 0.03 -3.12 -1.15
C ALA A 157 -1.36 -3.27 -1.79
N LEU A 158 -1.63 -4.44 -2.41
CA LEU A 158 -2.91 -4.77 -3.05
C LEU A 158 -4.04 -5.03 -2.04
N LEU A 159 -3.73 -5.22 -0.78
CA LEU A 159 -4.72 -5.39 0.28
C LEU A 159 -5.03 -4.06 0.96
N LEU A 160 -4.01 -3.39 1.53
CA LEU A 160 -4.22 -2.19 2.32
C LEU A 160 -4.55 -0.97 1.44
N GLY A 161 -3.95 -0.83 0.26
CA GLY A 161 -4.19 0.30 -0.63
C GLY A 161 -5.63 0.42 -1.09
N PRO A 162 -6.22 -0.61 -1.73
CA PRO A 162 -7.62 -0.59 -2.13
C PRO A 162 -8.59 -0.38 -0.97
N LEU A 163 -8.36 -1.03 0.19
CA LEU A 163 -9.21 -0.86 1.37
C LEU A 163 -9.11 0.55 1.95
N ALA A 164 -7.93 1.18 1.94
CA ALA A 164 -7.77 2.57 2.34
C ALA A 164 -8.55 3.51 1.41
N VAL A 165 -8.46 3.31 0.09
CA VAL A 165 -9.24 4.07 -0.90
C VAL A 165 -10.73 3.87 -0.68
N GLY A 166 -11.19 2.63 -0.54
CA GLY A 166 -12.60 2.33 -0.28
C GLY A 166 -13.11 3.00 0.99
N THR A 167 -12.33 2.94 2.07
CA THR A 167 -12.65 3.63 3.33
C THR A 167 -12.75 5.14 3.11
N GLY A 168 -11.82 5.74 2.36
CA GLY A 168 -11.89 7.15 1.99
C GLY A 168 -13.16 7.49 1.20
N LEU A 169 -13.54 6.68 0.20
CA LEU A 169 -14.75 6.89 -0.61
C LEU A 169 -16.04 6.89 0.23
N VAL A 170 -16.13 6.03 1.25
CA VAL A 170 -17.34 5.97 2.10
C VAL A 170 -17.34 7.02 3.21
N LEU A 171 -16.19 7.61 3.53
CA LEU A 171 -16.09 8.72 4.49
C LEU A 171 -16.30 10.09 3.84
N LEU A 172 -16.28 10.18 2.50
CA LEU A 172 -16.61 11.41 1.76
C LEU A 172 -18.13 11.55 1.66
N PRO A 173 -18.76 12.45 2.43
CA PRO A 173 -20.23 12.52 2.55
C PRO A 173 -20.93 13.07 1.28
N SER A 174 -20.17 13.58 0.33
CA SER A 174 -20.68 14.23 -0.88
C SER A 174 -20.92 13.28 -2.06
N LEU A 175 -20.51 12.01 -1.95
CA LEU A 175 -20.59 11.08 -3.07
C LEU A 175 -21.89 10.25 -3.04
N PRO A 176 -22.68 10.24 -4.15
CA PRO A 176 -23.84 9.37 -4.28
C PRO A 176 -23.45 7.88 -4.16
N VAL A 177 -24.26 7.12 -3.42
CA VAL A 177 -24.00 5.68 -3.17
C VAL A 177 -23.91 4.89 -4.48
N GLU A 178 -24.66 5.27 -5.50
CA GLU A 178 -24.67 4.63 -6.83
C GLU A 178 -23.29 4.71 -7.51
N LEU A 179 -22.58 5.82 -7.35
CA LEU A 179 -21.27 6.03 -7.95
C LEU A 179 -20.16 5.21 -7.25
N VAL A 180 -20.28 4.96 -5.96
CA VAL A 180 -19.27 4.25 -5.18
C VAL A 180 -19.50 2.74 -5.12
N ARG A 181 -20.73 2.26 -5.39
CA ARG A 181 -21.06 0.82 -5.28
C ARG A 181 -20.22 -0.08 -6.17
N GLY A 182 -20.03 0.29 -7.44
CA GLY A 182 -19.18 -0.45 -8.37
C GLY A 182 -17.72 -0.50 -7.93
N PRO A 183 -17.07 0.64 -7.69
CA PRO A 183 -15.74 0.73 -7.10
C PRO A 183 -15.56 -0.11 -5.84
N LEU A 184 -16.48 -0.08 -4.89
CA LEU A 184 -16.37 -0.83 -3.64
C LEU A 184 -16.44 -2.34 -3.85
N ARG A 185 -17.23 -2.83 -4.79
CA ARG A 185 -17.25 -4.25 -5.15
C ARG A 185 -15.91 -4.69 -5.75
N TRP A 186 -15.35 -3.89 -6.66
CA TRP A 186 -14.04 -4.17 -7.23
C TRP A 186 -12.94 -4.17 -6.15
N ILE A 187 -12.95 -3.18 -5.23
CA ILE A 187 -12.04 -3.11 -4.08
C ILE A 187 -12.17 -4.35 -3.21
N ALA A 188 -13.39 -4.82 -2.92
CA ALA A 188 -13.60 -6.03 -2.13
C ALA A 188 -13.03 -7.29 -2.82
N LEU A 189 -13.15 -7.40 -4.15
CA LEU A 189 -12.55 -8.50 -4.91
C LEU A 189 -11.02 -8.48 -4.86
N VAL A 190 -10.41 -7.32 -5.07
CA VAL A 190 -8.95 -7.16 -5.01
C VAL A 190 -8.44 -7.43 -3.61
N ALA A 191 -9.14 -6.94 -2.56
CA ALA A 191 -8.80 -7.21 -1.18
C ALA A 191 -8.91 -8.69 -0.83
N ALA A 192 -9.95 -9.39 -1.29
CA ALA A 192 -10.10 -10.83 -1.10
C ALA A 192 -8.93 -11.61 -1.72
N ALA A 193 -8.50 -11.23 -2.92
CA ALA A 193 -7.30 -11.82 -3.55
C ALA A 193 -6.02 -11.53 -2.73
N GLY A 194 -5.88 -10.31 -2.22
CA GLY A 194 -4.78 -9.92 -1.33
C GLY A 194 -4.74 -10.76 -0.04
N PHE A 195 -5.88 -10.95 0.63
CA PHE A 195 -6.00 -11.84 1.79
C PHE A 195 -5.60 -13.29 1.44
N GLY A 196 -6.04 -13.81 0.30
CA GLY A 196 -5.69 -15.15 -0.17
C GLY A 196 -4.17 -15.30 -0.39
N ALA A 197 -3.53 -14.33 -1.02
CA ALA A 197 -2.09 -14.32 -1.22
C ALA A 197 -1.30 -14.28 0.10
N GLU A 198 -1.78 -13.50 1.08
CA GLU A 198 -1.18 -13.46 2.42
C GLU A 198 -1.37 -14.76 3.21
N ILE A 199 -2.50 -15.45 3.05
CA ILE A 199 -2.70 -16.79 3.65
C ILE A 199 -1.70 -17.78 3.04
N ALA A 200 -1.49 -17.75 1.73
CA ALA A 200 -0.52 -18.62 1.07
C ALA A 200 0.93 -18.34 1.50
N ALA A 201 1.25 -17.08 1.83
CA ALA A 201 2.57 -16.68 2.31
C ALA A 201 2.75 -16.85 3.83
N ALA A 202 1.68 -17.14 4.60
CA ALA A 202 1.75 -17.21 6.07
C ALA A 202 2.53 -18.43 6.57
N GLY A 203 3.45 -18.21 7.52
CA GLY A 203 4.21 -19.25 8.22
C GLY A 203 3.36 -20.14 9.14
N ARG A 204 4.01 -21.04 9.89
CA ARG A 204 3.39 -21.96 10.86
C ARG A 204 3.74 -21.57 12.30
N GLY A 205 2.81 -21.80 13.25
CA GLY A 205 2.98 -21.45 14.67
C GLY A 205 1.73 -20.78 15.24
N THR A 206 1.68 -20.58 16.57
CA THR A 206 0.49 -20.07 17.27
C THR A 206 0.13 -18.64 16.83
N LEU A 207 1.10 -17.73 16.81
CA LEU A 207 0.88 -16.35 16.36
C LEU A 207 0.57 -16.29 14.87
N HIS A 208 1.15 -17.17 14.05
CA HIS A 208 0.76 -17.33 12.65
C HIS A 208 -0.67 -17.86 12.52
N GLY A 209 -1.14 -18.67 13.47
CA GLY A 209 -2.55 -19.08 13.56
C GLY A 209 -3.48 -17.89 13.79
N ALA A 210 -3.17 -17.02 14.75
CA ALA A 210 -3.94 -15.80 15.00
C ALA A 210 -3.97 -14.88 13.76
N ARG A 211 -2.83 -14.70 13.09
CA ARG A 211 -2.78 -13.95 11.82
C ARG A 211 -3.68 -14.57 10.75
N ARG A 212 -3.65 -15.90 10.58
CA ARG A 212 -4.52 -16.60 9.63
C ARG A 212 -5.99 -16.41 9.93
N LEU A 213 -6.40 -16.44 11.19
CA LEU A 213 -7.80 -16.16 11.57
C LEU A 213 -8.21 -14.74 11.15
N LEU A 214 -7.36 -13.74 11.37
CA LEU A 214 -7.62 -12.38 10.89
C LEU A 214 -7.76 -12.31 9.36
N LEU A 215 -6.89 -13.02 8.62
CA LEU A 215 -6.94 -13.05 7.17
C LEU A 215 -8.22 -13.73 6.65
N VAL A 216 -8.62 -14.84 7.26
CA VAL A 216 -9.88 -15.53 6.93
C VAL A 216 -11.09 -14.68 7.27
N ALA A 217 -11.10 -14.02 8.45
CA ALA A 217 -12.14 -13.07 8.81
C ALA A 217 -12.25 -11.91 7.82
N GLY A 218 -11.11 -11.42 7.32
CA GLY A 218 -11.06 -10.40 6.26
C GLY A 218 -11.71 -10.86 4.95
N ILE A 219 -11.47 -12.10 4.53
CA ILE A 219 -12.16 -12.69 3.35
C ILE A 219 -13.67 -12.73 3.59
N ALA A 220 -14.10 -13.21 4.76
CA ALA A 220 -15.54 -13.27 5.11
C ALA A 220 -16.18 -11.87 5.05
N LEU A 221 -15.51 -10.85 5.56
CA LEU A 221 -15.96 -9.46 5.46
C LEU A 221 -16.01 -8.96 4.01
N CYS A 222 -15.05 -9.33 3.16
CA CYS A 222 -15.11 -9.02 1.73
C CYS A 222 -16.33 -9.68 1.06
N VAL A 223 -16.67 -10.91 1.41
CA VAL A 223 -17.90 -11.58 0.92
C VAL A 223 -19.14 -10.81 1.39
N VAL A 224 -19.19 -10.38 2.64
CA VAL A 224 -20.29 -9.54 3.16
C VAL A 224 -20.38 -8.25 2.34
N LEU A 225 -19.27 -7.57 2.05
CA LEU A 225 -19.25 -6.37 1.22
C LEU A 225 -19.80 -6.61 -0.20
N LEU A 226 -19.48 -7.77 -0.79
CA LEU A 226 -19.94 -8.13 -2.14
C LEU A 226 -21.45 -8.41 -2.18
N LEU A 227 -21.99 -9.00 -1.10
CA LEU A 227 -23.38 -9.39 -1.01
C LEU A 227 -24.29 -8.28 -0.46
N SER A 228 -23.75 -7.33 0.31
CA SER A 228 -24.53 -6.26 0.94
C SER A 228 -25.02 -5.23 -0.08
N GLY A 229 -26.33 -4.99 -0.08
CA GLY A 229 -26.96 -3.96 -0.94
C GLY A 229 -26.89 -2.54 -0.37
N ALA A 230 -26.84 -2.40 0.95
CA ALA A 230 -26.74 -1.12 1.68
C ALA A 230 -25.91 -1.33 2.95
N GLY A 231 -25.22 -0.28 3.42
CA GLY A 231 -24.45 -0.37 4.67
C GLY A 231 -22.97 -0.72 4.50
N PHE A 232 -22.35 -0.34 3.38
CA PHE A 232 -20.94 -0.63 3.09
C PHE A 232 -19.95 -0.04 4.12
N ALA A 233 -20.24 1.15 4.67
CA ALA A 233 -19.26 1.89 5.46
C ALA A 233 -18.75 1.13 6.71
N PRO A 234 -19.58 0.61 7.62
CA PRO A 234 -19.08 -0.11 8.80
C PRO A 234 -18.32 -1.39 8.43
N ALA A 235 -18.83 -2.15 7.46
CA ALA A 235 -18.19 -3.39 7.02
C ALA A 235 -16.84 -3.12 6.35
N LEU A 236 -16.71 -2.06 5.58
CA LEU A 236 -15.47 -1.68 4.92
C LEU A 236 -14.41 -1.20 5.92
N VAL A 237 -14.80 -0.34 6.87
CA VAL A 237 -13.93 0.10 7.97
C VAL A 237 -13.47 -1.10 8.81
N ALA A 238 -14.36 -2.03 9.12
CA ALA A 238 -14.01 -3.26 9.83
C ALA A 238 -13.04 -4.13 9.02
N THR A 239 -13.27 -4.27 7.70
CA THR A 239 -12.37 -5.02 6.81
C THR A 239 -10.98 -4.38 6.77
N PHE A 240 -10.91 -3.06 6.67
CA PHE A 240 -9.63 -2.34 6.69
C PHE A 240 -8.91 -2.50 8.04
N ALA A 241 -9.62 -2.38 9.17
CA ALA A 241 -9.04 -2.58 10.50
C ALA A 241 -8.50 -3.99 10.70
N VAL A 242 -9.24 -5.02 10.27
CA VAL A 242 -8.81 -6.42 10.31
C VAL A 242 -7.59 -6.65 9.41
N ALA A 243 -7.60 -6.09 8.20
CA ALA A 243 -6.46 -6.17 7.29
C ALA A 243 -5.21 -5.52 7.90
N LEU A 244 -5.35 -4.31 8.45
CA LEU A 244 -4.24 -3.60 9.10
C LEU A 244 -3.69 -4.39 10.27
N ALA A 245 -4.54 -4.92 11.15
CA ALA A 245 -4.11 -5.77 12.28
C ALA A 245 -3.36 -7.02 11.80
N ALA A 246 -3.87 -7.72 10.77
CA ALA A 246 -3.23 -8.88 10.17
C ALA A 246 -1.86 -8.53 9.56
N GLN A 247 -1.73 -7.37 8.92
CA GLN A 247 -0.47 -6.92 8.31
C GLN A 247 0.55 -6.45 9.35
N VAL A 248 0.13 -5.73 10.39
CA VAL A 248 1.01 -5.36 11.51
C VAL A 248 1.56 -6.61 12.20
N LEU A 249 0.68 -7.56 12.53
CA LEU A 249 1.08 -8.83 13.14
C LEU A 249 2.00 -9.62 12.19
N GLY A 250 1.66 -9.69 10.90
CA GLY A 250 2.45 -10.37 9.88
C GLY A 250 3.85 -9.78 9.72
N ARG A 251 3.96 -8.47 9.68
CA ARG A 251 5.23 -7.78 9.56
C ARG A 251 6.10 -7.92 10.82
N TYR A 252 5.46 -7.85 11.99
CA TYR A 252 6.14 -8.12 13.26
C TYR A 252 6.72 -9.55 13.30
N LEU A 253 5.90 -10.55 12.96
CA LEU A 253 6.34 -11.96 12.91
C LEU A 253 7.46 -12.18 11.90
N PHE A 254 7.39 -11.53 10.75
CA PHE A 254 8.44 -11.58 9.74
C PHE A 254 9.82 -11.17 10.31
N TYR A 255 9.87 -10.08 11.07
CA TYR A 255 11.12 -9.62 11.68
C TYR A 255 11.57 -10.55 12.83
N VAL A 256 10.67 -10.90 13.74
CA VAL A 256 10.98 -11.74 14.90
C VAL A 256 11.46 -13.13 14.49
N ASP A 257 10.81 -13.75 13.52
CA ASP A 257 11.20 -15.10 13.05
C ASP A 257 12.53 -15.10 12.29
N GLY A 258 12.90 -13.99 11.66
CA GLY A 258 14.20 -13.83 11.02
C GLY A 258 15.35 -13.75 12.02
N LEU A 259 15.13 -13.12 13.16
CA LEU A 259 16.14 -12.89 14.19
C LEU A 259 16.33 -14.06 15.18
N ARG A 260 15.32 -14.92 15.36
CA ARG A 260 15.35 -16.02 16.35
C ARG A 260 16.30 -17.19 16.03
N ARG A 261 17.10 -17.15 14.99
CA ARG A 261 18.01 -18.25 14.60
C ARG A 261 19.49 -18.00 14.90
N GLU A 262 19.83 -16.94 15.56
CA GLU A 262 21.23 -16.68 15.98
C GLU A 262 21.48 -17.05 17.45
N LEU A 263 20.53 -17.68 18.13
CA LEU A 263 20.68 -18.27 19.46
C LEU A 263 20.43 -19.80 19.40
#